data_2ca62c40fe7c6c32271b08c1386ca143
#
_entry.id   2ca62c40fe7c6c32271b08c1386ca143
#
_cell.length_a   1.000
_cell.length_b   1.000
_cell.length_c   1.000
_cell.angle_alpha   90.00
_cell.angle_beta   90.00
_cell.angle_gamma   90.00
#
_symmetry.space_group_name_H-M   'P 1'
#
loop_
_entity.id
_entity.type
_entity.pdbx_description
1 polymer ?
#
loop_
_entity_poly.entity_id
_entity_poly.type
_entity_poly.pdbx_seq_one_letter_code
_entity_poly.pdbx_strand_id
1 'polypeptide(L)'
;MSCYNESPTRAWLRNSQRIFSRSAITLSSHTRFLNGLNPPQRAAVECTEGPVLVLAGAGSGKTRVITRRIAHIIGSGLADPQNLLAVTFTNKAAAEMRERVADLTGAASAREITISTFHAFCLQVLRRHISHLGYRSNFTISSEGDSHTLLRRVTDELGVQGESFDARTFQAAISLAKNTGETPDTLRDKPARNTTEEKYQQHMTDVYAR
;
A
#
# COMPACT_ATOMS: atom_id res chain seq x y z
N MET A 1 -17.65 -23.74 -11.65
CA MET A 1 -16.62 -22.85 -11.10
C MET A 1 -15.50 -22.80 -12.12
N SER A 2 -15.41 -21.71 -12.87
CA SER A 2 -14.52 -21.58 -14.03
C SER A 2 -13.28 -20.79 -13.63
N CYS A 3 -12.11 -21.39 -13.81
CA CYS A 3 -10.82 -20.71 -13.63
C CYS A 3 -10.51 -19.99 -14.95
N TYR A 4 -10.49 -18.67 -14.91
CA TYR A 4 -9.92 -17.88 -16.02
C TYR A 4 -8.39 -17.90 -15.90
N ASN A 5 -7.76 -18.52 -16.90
CA ASN A 5 -6.33 -18.60 -17.08
C ASN A 5 -5.97 -17.71 -18.28
N GLU A 6 -5.40 -16.55 -18.03
CA GLU A 6 -4.67 -15.79 -19.06
C GLU A 6 -3.20 -15.69 -18.66
N SER A 7 -2.37 -16.30 -19.50
CA SER A 7 -0.93 -16.40 -19.35
C SER A 7 -0.22 -15.11 -19.79
N PRO A 8 0.60 -14.49 -18.92
CA PRO A 8 1.59 -13.52 -19.36
C PRO A 8 2.90 -14.23 -19.73
N THR A 9 3.17 -14.21 -21.01
CA THR A 9 4.45 -14.20 -21.74
C THR A 9 5.73 -14.80 -21.14
N ARG A 10 6.23 -15.76 -21.87
CA ARG A 10 7.47 -16.58 -21.80
C ARG A 10 8.82 -15.86 -21.70
N ALA A 11 8.89 -14.59 -21.32
CA ALA A 11 10.15 -13.84 -21.19
C ALA A 11 10.87 -14.04 -19.84
N TRP A 12 10.19 -14.53 -18.81
CA TRP A 12 10.72 -14.76 -17.46
C TRP A 12 11.44 -16.11 -17.28
N LEU A 13 11.27 -17.04 -18.21
CA LEU A 13 11.78 -18.42 -18.07
C LEU A 13 13.26 -18.62 -18.45
N ARG A 14 13.95 -17.60 -18.92
CA ARG A 14 15.37 -17.76 -19.36
C ARG A 14 16.42 -17.34 -18.32
N ASN A 15 16.03 -16.79 -17.18
CA ASN A 15 16.97 -16.36 -16.16
C ASN A 15 16.98 -17.21 -14.85
N SER A 16 16.16 -18.25 -14.79
CA SER A 16 16.02 -19.11 -13.61
C SER A 16 16.97 -20.31 -13.55
N GLN A 17 17.86 -20.51 -14.54
CA GLN A 17 18.77 -21.66 -14.56
C GLN A 17 20.13 -21.46 -13.90
N ARG A 18 20.37 -20.38 -13.17
CA ARG A 18 21.68 -20.12 -12.52
C ARG A 18 21.71 -20.15 -10.98
N ILE A 19 20.65 -20.59 -10.32
CA ILE A 19 20.60 -20.63 -8.83
C ILE A 19 20.26 -22.05 -8.31
N PHE A 20 20.64 -23.11 -8.97
CA PHE A 20 20.56 -24.45 -8.40
C PHE A 20 21.94 -24.99 -8.06
N SER A 21 22.56 -24.37 -7.04
CA SER A 21 23.63 -24.97 -6.26
C SER A 21 23.53 -24.46 -4.82
N ARG A 22 22.49 -24.83 -4.11
CA ARG A 22 22.46 -24.78 -2.65
C ARG A 22 21.89 -26.08 -2.10
N SER A 23 22.78 -26.77 -1.45
CA SER A 23 22.66 -27.93 -0.57
C SER A 23 21.27 -28.31 -0.13
N ALA A 24 20.99 -29.62 -0.15
CA ALA A 24 19.86 -30.33 0.42
C ALA A 24 19.37 -29.71 1.75
N ILE A 25 18.50 -28.73 1.67
CA ILE A 25 17.72 -28.28 2.82
C ILE A 25 16.60 -29.31 2.96
N THR A 26 16.74 -30.14 3.96
CA THR A 26 15.90 -31.27 4.33
C THR A 26 14.41 -30.89 4.29
N LEU A 27 13.60 -31.66 3.61
CA LEU A 27 12.12 -31.59 3.55
C LEU A 27 11.42 -31.46 4.92
N SER A 28 12.12 -31.74 5.99
CA SER A 28 11.66 -31.66 7.38
C SER A 28 11.53 -30.22 7.94
N SER A 29 12.21 -29.22 7.36
CA SER A 29 12.19 -27.86 7.91
C SER A 29 10.98 -27.01 7.46
N HIS A 30 10.36 -27.34 6.34
CA HIS A 30 9.26 -26.55 5.76
C HIS A 30 7.93 -26.79 6.45
N THR A 31 7.71 -28.02 6.96
CA THR A 31 6.47 -28.39 7.64
C THR A 31 6.31 -27.71 9.00
N ARG A 32 7.39 -27.24 9.62
CA ARG A 32 7.32 -26.56 10.92
C ARG A 32 6.43 -25.31 10.90
N PHE A 33 6.39 -24.60 9.76
CA PHE A 33 5.58 -23.39 9.63
C PHE A 33 4.09 -23.67 9.46
N LEU A 34 3.74 -24.92 9.14
CA LEU A 34 2.37 -25.38 8.95
C LEU A 34 1.76 -25.99 10.22
N ASN A 35 2.60 -26.26 11.23
CA ASN A 35 2.15 -26.91 12.46
C ASN A 35 1.15 -26.04 13.22
N GLY A 36 0.05 -26.69 13.67
CA GLY A 36 -1.01 -26.07 14.44
C GLY A 36 -1.90 -25.11 13.63
N LEU A 37 -1.82 -25.11 12.32
CA LEU A 37 -2.80 -24.47 11.43
C LEU A 37 -3.97 -25.43 11.17
N ASN A 38 -5.19 -24.88 11.14
CA ASN A 38 -6.33 -25.61 10.65
C ASN A 38 -6.31 -25.74 9.10
N PRO A 39 -7.10 -26.62 8.48
CA PRO A 39 -7.03 -26.86 7.05
C PRO A 39 -7.18 -25.60 6.19
N PRO A 40 -8.14 -24.67 6.40
CA PRO A 40 -8.21 -23.42 5.65
C PRO A 40 -7.00 -22.50 5.83
N GLN A 41 -6.47 -22.38 7.04
CA GLN A 41 -5.28 -21.60 7.32
C GLN A 41 -4.05 -22.19 6.63
N ARG A 42 -3.92 -23.51 6.65
CA ARG A 42 -2.85 -24.23 5.98
C ARG A 42 -2.91 -24.02 4.47
N ALA A 43 -4.07 -24.18 3.85
CA ALA A 43 -4.26 -23.92 2.43
C ALA A 43 -3.87 -22.49 2.03
N ALA A 44 -4.23 -21.49 2.85
CA ALA A 44 -3.85 -20.10 2.61
C ALA A 44 -2.34 -19.85 2.74
N VAL A 45 -1.62 -20.59 3.58
CA VAL A 45 -0.16 -20.50 3.71
C VAL A 45 0.55 -21.19 2.55
N GLU A 46 0.09 -22.34 2.11
CA GLU A 46 0.69 -23.17 1.03
C GLU A 46 0.41 -22.62 -0.36
N CYS A 47 -0.68 -21.84 -0.54
CA CYS A 47 -0.99 -21.21 -1.84
C CYS A 47 -0.05 -20.03 -2.11
N THR A 48 1.12 -20.26 -2.70
CA THR A 48 2.16 -19.26 -2.93
C THR A 48 2.12 -18.60 -4.29
N GLU A 49 1.40 -19.19 -5.24
CA GLU A 49 1.29 -18.70 -6.60
C GLU A 49 0.02 -17.85 -6.82
N GLY A 50 0.18 -16.73 -7.53
CA GLY A 50 -0.91 -15.86 -7.91
C GLY A 50 -1.55 -15.05 -6.76
N PRO A 51 -2.58 -14.24 -7.05
CA PRO A 51 -3.29 -13.46 -6.06
C PRO A 51 -4.16 -14.35 -5.17
N VAL A 52 -4.09 -14.14 -3.84
CA VAL A 52 -4.86 -14.90 -2.84
C VAL A 52 -5.65 -13.93 -1.98
N LEU A 53 -6.95 -14.12 -1.93
CA LEU A 53 -7.86 -13.42 -1.02
C LEU A 53 -8.29 -14.35 0.11
N VAL A 54 -8.01 -13.96 1.36
CA VAL A 54 -8.43 -14.68 2.56
C VAL A 54 -9.50 -13.90 3.30
N LEU A 55 -10.73 -14.38 3.27
CA LEU A 55 -11.85 -13.84 4.03
C LEU A 55 -11.90 -14.48 5.41
N ALA A 56 -11.78 -13.68 6.46
CA ALA A 56 -11.67 -14.20 7.82
C ALA A 56 -12.22 -13.20 8.86
N GLY A 57 -13.07 -13.68 9.77
CA GLY A 57 -13.63 -12.89 10.87
C GLY A 57 -12.60 -12.45 11.92
N ALA A 58 -13.03 -11.65 12.89
CA ALA A 58 -12.21 -11.30 14.04
C ALA A 58 -11.83 -12.57 14.83
N GLY A 59 -10.62 -12.64 15.36
CA GLY A 59 -10.13 -13.80 16.13
C GLY A 59 -9.80 -15.07 15.32
N SER A 60 -10.03 -15.11 14.02
CA SER A 60 -9.78 -16.26 13.15
C SER A 60 -8.29 -16.59 12.90
N GLY A 61 -7.37 -15.77 13.40
CA GLY A 61 -5.94 -15.96 13.23
C GLY A 61 -5.35 -15.40 11.94
N LYS A 62 -5.96 -14.37 11.32
CA LYS A 62 -5.45 -13.71 10.10
C LYS A 62 -3.97 -13.37 10.17
N THR A 63 -3.53 -12.71 11.24
CA THR A 63 -2.11 -12.35 11.42
C THR A 63 -1.21 -13.59 11.50
N ARG A 64 -1.69 -14.67 12.15
CA ARG A 64 -0.98 -15.93 12.19
C ARG A 64 -0.79 -16.53 10.80
N VAL A 65 -1.80 -16.49 9.95
CA VAL A 65 -1.72 -16.97 8.56
C VAL A 65 -0.67 -16.17 7.78
N ILE A 66 -0.71 -14.84 7.87
CA ILE A 66 0.23 -13.95 7.15
C ILE A 66 1.67 -14.23 7.61
N THR A 67 1.94 -14.25 8.91
CA THR A 67 3.30 -14.48 9.43
C THR A 67 3.83 -15.88 9.09
N ARG A 68 2.97 -16.90 9.15
CA ARG A 68 3.33 -18.26 8.74
C ARG A 68 3.56 -18.38 7.24
N ARG A 69 2.79 -17.67 6.41
CA ARG A 69 2.98 -17.61 4.96
C ARG A 69 4.33 -16.98 4.60
N ILE A 70 4.69 -15.85 5.23
CA ILE A 70 6.00 -15.22 5.06
C ILE A 70 7.11 -16.20 5.40
N ALA A 71 7.02 -16.84 6.58
CA ALA A 71 8.00 -17.81 7.02
C ALA A 71 8.09 -19.04 6.11
N HIS A 72 6.95 -19.50 5.59
CA HIS A 72 6.89 -20.60 4.62
C HIS A 72 7.57 -20.24 3.30
N ILE A 73 7.30 -19.07 2.73
CA ILE A 73 7.92 -18.58 1.49
C ILE A 73 9.45 -18.52 1.62
N ILE A 74 9.95 -17.95 2.73
CA ILE A 74 11.39 -17.85 2.98
C ILE A 74 11.99 -19.25 3.21
N GLY A 75 11.37 -20.04 4.09
CA GLY A 75 11.88 -21.35 4.45
C GLY A 75 11.85 -22.35 3.30
N SER A 76 10.97 -22.18 2.33
CA SER A 76 10.91 -22.97 1.09
C SER A 76 11.82 -22.43 0.00
N GLY A 77 12.53 -21.32 0.22
CA GLY A 77 13.41 -20.71 -0.78
C GLY A 77 12.67 -20.12 -2.00
N LEU A 78 11.36 -19.86 -1.87
CA LEU A 78 10.54 -19.31 -2.95
C LEU A 78 10.82 -17.83 -3.21
N ALA A 79 11.24 -17.10 -2.16
CA ALA A 79 11.71 -15.73 -2.29
C ALA A 79 12.73 -15.40 -1.20
N ASP A 80 13.68 -14.51 -1.53
CA ASP A 80 14.58 -13.95 -0.54
C ASP A 80 13.84 -12.94 0.35
N PRO A 81 14.22 -12.79 1.64
CA PRO A 81 13.56 -11.88 2.57
C PRO A 81 13.43 -10.44 2.05
N GLN A 82 14.45 -9.91 1.40
CA GLN A 82 14.48 -8.56 0.83
C GLN A 82 13.43 -8.33 -0.29
N ASN A 83 12.92 -9.41 -0.89
CA ASN A 83 11.91 -9.34 -1.95
C ASN A 83 10.48 -9.44 -1.39
N LEU A 84 10.32 -9.49 -0.06
CA LEU A 84 9.03 -9.58 0.59
C LEU A 84 8.57 -8.23 1.14
N LEU A 85 7.33 -7.89 0.84
CA LEU A 85 6.64 -6.73 1.37
C LEU A 85 5.40 -7.17 2.15
N ALA A 86 5.31 -6.79 3.41
CA ALA A 86 4.13 -6.97 4.23
C ALA A 86 3.65 -5.62 4.77
N VAL A 87 2.41 -5.25 4.45
CA VAL A 87 1.84 -3.98 4.88
C VAL A 87 0.67 -4.18 5.84
N THR A 88 0.57 -3.27 6.80
CA THR A 88 -0.49 -3.25 7.80
C THR A 88 -1.10 -1.86 7.90
N PHE A 89 -2.17 -1.75 8.68
CA PHE A 89 -2.84 -0.47 8.88
C PHE A 89 -2.19 0.39 9.97
N THR A 90 -1.65 -0.23 11.04
CA THR A 90 -1.12 0.47 12.20
C THR A 90 0.34 0.13 12.47
N ASN A 91 1.08 1.08 13.05
CA ASN A 91 2.47 0.86 13.46
C ASN A 91 2.59 -0.27 14.50
N LYS A 92 1.61 -0.38 15.41
CA LYS A 92 1.55 -1.49 16.38
C LYS A 92 1.45 -2.83 15.68
N ALA A 93 0.53 -2.99 14.71
CA ALA A 93 0.40 -4.23 13.96
C ALA A 93 1.66 -4.55 13.13
N ALA A 94 2.34 -3.55 12.57
CA ALA A 94 3.60 -3.75 11.88
C ALA A 94 4.72 -4.24 12.82
N ALA A 95 4.80 -3.67 14.03
CA ALA A 95 5.76 -4.09 15.04
C ALA A 95 5.50 -5.54 15.50
N GLU A 96 4.24 -5.87 15.86
CA GLU A 96 3.84 -7.23 16.23
C GLU A 96 4.09 -8.24 15.10
N MET A 97 3.83 -7.87 13.86
CA MET A 97 4.10 -8.74 12.71
C MET A 97 5.59 -9.01 12.56
N ARG A 98 6.43 -7.99 12.70
CA ARG A 98 7.90 -8.11 12.60
C ARG A 98 8.45 -9.02 13.68
N GLU A 99 7.99 -8.87 14.93
CA GLU A 99 8.37 -9.74 16.05
C GLU A 99 8.01 -11.20 15.76
N ARG A 100 6.77 -11.48 15.38
CA ARG A 100 6.30 -12.84 15.06
C ARG A 100 7.03 -13.48 13.87
N VAL A 101 7.39 -12.66 12.86
CA VAL A 101 8.20 -13.14 11.74
C VAL A 101 9.63 -13.43 12.21
N ALA A 102 10.21 -12.60 13.07
CA ALA A 102 11.53 -12.85 13.64
C ALA A 102 11.60 -14.13 14.47
N ASP A 103 10.56 -14.44 15.24
CA ASP A 103 10.44 -15.69 15.99
C ASP A 103 10.42 -16.93 15.07
N LEU A 104 9.85 -16.78 13.88
CA LEU A 104 9.71 -17.88 12.92
C LEU A 104 10.94 -18.07 12.02
N THR A 105 11.56 -16.97 11.58
CA THR A 105 12.60 -16.97 10.52
C THR A 105 13.98 -16.57 11.03
N GLY A 106 14.05 -16.07 12.27
CA GLY A 106 15.25 -15.48 12.84
C GLY A 106 15.33 -13.95 12.59
N ALA A 107 15.99 -13.27 13.53
CA ALA A 107 16.07 -11.80 13.52
C ALA A 107 16.79 -11.24 12.28
N ALA A 108 17.75 -11.96 11.71
CA ALA A 108 18.47 -11.54 10.52
C ALA A 108 17.53 -11.46 9.31
N SER A 109 16.83 -12.53 8.99
CA SER A 109 15.86 -12.57 7.89
C SER A 109 14.73 -11.56 8.06
N ALA A 110 14.21 -11.42 9.30
CA ALA A 110 13.13 -10.47 9.58
C ALA A 110 13.52 -9.00 9.38
N ARG A 111 14.80 -8.63 9.48
CA ARG A 111 15.30 -7.27 9.21
C ARG A 111 15.34 -6.94 7.73
N GLU A 112 15.51 -7.94 6.87
CA GLU A 112 15.58 -7.73 5.42
C GLU A 112 14.18 -7.59 4.79
N ILE A 113 13.13 -8.11 5.46
CA ILE A 113 11.75 -8.00 4.98
C ILE A 113 11.24 -6.58 5.19
N THR A 114 10.61 -6.00 4.19
CA THR A 114 9.88 -4.74 4.34
C THR A 114 8.55 -4.99 5.04
N ILE A 115 8.49 -4.75 6.37
CA ILE A 115 7.25 -4.81 7.15
C ILE A 115 6.95 -3.41 7.67
N SER A 116 5.86 -2.79 7.21
CA SER A 116 5.53 -1.41 7.54
C SER A 116 4.03 -1.14 7.44
N THR A 117 3.61 0.08 7.81
CA THR A 117 2.28 0.55 7.42
C THR A 117 2.28 0.93 5.95
N PHE A 118 1.08 0.93 5.33
CA PHE A 118 0.92 1.34 3.94
C PHE A 118 1.48 2.76 3.71
N HIS A 119 1.16 3.71 4.60
CA HIS A 119 1.67 5.08 4.50
C HIS A 119 3.19 5.17 4.61
N ALA A 120 3.80 4.43 5.54
CA ALA A 120 5.26 4.42 5.68
C ALA A 120 5.95 3.82 4.44
N PHE A 121 5.38 2.77 3.85
CA PHE A 121 5.86 2.20 2.59
C PHE A 121 5.74 3.21 1.44
N CYS A 122 4.58 3.84 1.27
CA CYS A 122 4.40 4.88 0.25
C CYS A 122 5.40 6.03 0.41
N LEU A 123 5.67 6.46 1.65
CA LEU A 123 6.69 7.47 1.92
C LEU A 123 8.08 7.03 1.46
N GLN A 124 8.46 5.77 1.70
CA GLN A 124 9.75 5.24 1.23
C GLN A 124 9.85 5.25 -0.31
N VAL A 125 8.77 4.86 -0.99
CA VAL A 125 8.69 4.88 -2.46
C VAL A 125 8.80 6.32 -2.97
N LEU A 126 8.07 7.26 -2.38
CA LEU A 126 8.13 8.67 -2.75
C LEU A 126 9.52 9.27 -2.52
N ARG A 127 10.17 8.99 -1.39
CA ARG A 127 11.54 9.47 -1.12
C ARG A 127 12.54 9.04 -2.19
N ARG A 128 12.35 7.87 -2.80
CA ARG A 128 13.25 7.34 -3.83
C ARG A 128 12.91 7.82 -5.24
N HIS A 129 11.64 8.03 -5.53
CA HIS A 129 11.16 8.17 -6.91
C HIS A 129 10.43 9.48 -7.23
N ILE A 130 10.17 10.33 -6.24
CA ILE A 130 9.36 11.54 -6.43
C ILE A 130 9.97 12.55 -7.42
N SER A 131 11.28 12.49 -7.64
CA SER A 131 11.98 13.30 -8.64
C SER A 131 11.45 13.06 -10.07
N HIS A 132 10.95 11.87 -10.37
CA HIS A 132 10.31 11.57 -11.67
C HIS A 132 9.01 12.36 -11.89
N LEU A 133 8.41 12.87 -10.81
CA LEU A 133 7.24 13.75 -10.85
C LEU A 133 7.60 15.24 -10.74
N GLY A 134 8.89 15.60 -10.82
CA GLY A 134 9.36 16.98 -10.73
C GLY A 134 9.49 17.54 -9.32
N TYR A 135 9.24 16.75 -8.29
CA TYR A 135 9.39 17.20 -6.89
C TYR A 135 10.76 16.86 -6.32
N ARG A 136 11.16 17.59 -5.27
CA ARG A 136 12.39 17.33 -4.54
C ARG A 136 12.21 16.19 -3.54
N SER A 137 13.21 15.32 -3.39
CA SER A 137 13.18 14.20 -2.45
C SER A 137 13.18 14.60 -0.96
N ASN A 138 13.58 15.84 -0.65
CA ASN A 138 13.59 16.40 0.70
C ASN A 138 12.26 17.05 1.13
N PHE A 139 11.15 16.68 0.49
CA PHE A 139 9.82 17.17 0.86
C PHE A 139 9.47 16.86 2.32
N THR A 140 8.63 17.70 2.92
CA THR A 140 8.03 17.48 4.23
C THR A 140 6.62 16.89 4.09
N ILE A 141 6.18 16.19 5.14
CA ILE A 141 4.80 15.72 5.23
C ILE A 141 4.03 16.77 6.00
N SER A 142 3.02 17.35 5.34
CA SER A 142 2.11 18.30 5.99
C SER A 142 1.13 17.55 6.90
N SER A 143 0.89 18.09 8.09
CA SER A 143 -0.21 17.63 8.92
C SER A 143 -1.56 18.11 8.34
N GLU A 144 -2.65 17.55 8.84
CA GLU A 144 -3.99 18.01 8.49
C GLU A 144 -4.21 19.49 8.85
N GLY A 145 -3.66 19.92 9.99
CA GLY A 145 -3.67 21.33 10.43
C GLY A 145 -2.89 22.27 9.50
N ASP A 146 -1.72 21.82 9.02
CA ASP A 146 -0.93 22.61 8.06
C ASP A 146 -1.68 22.78 6.74
N SER A 147 -2.28 21.70 6.24
CA SER A 147 -3.08 21.70 5.02
C SER A 147 -4.29 22.65 5.15
N HIS A 148 -4.98 22.61 6.30
CA HIS A 148 -6.09 23.51 6.57
C HIS A 148 -5.65 24.98 6.62
N THR A 149 -4.52 25.27 7.27
CA THR A 149 -3.96 26.62 7.36
C THR A 149 -3.55 27.14 5.97
N LEU A 150 -2.93 26.28 5.15
CA LEU A 150 -2.59 26.63 3.78
C LEU A 150 -3.86 26.98 2.96
N LEU A 151 -4.88 26.13 3.02
CA LEU A 151 -6.13 26.33 2.30
C LEU A 151 -6.84 27.61 2.72
N ARG A 152 -6.87 27.93 4.02
CA ARG A 152 -7.41 29.23 4.49
C ARG A 152 -6.68 30.41 3.85
N ARG A 153 -5.34 30.38 3.86
CA ARG A 153 -4.55 31.43 3.25
C ARG A 153 -4.84 31.55 1.75
N VAL A 154 -4.91 30.43 1.03
CA VAL A 154 -5.19 30.43 -0.41
C VAL A 154 -6.61 30.95 -0.70
N THR A 155 -7.61 30.57 0.07
CA THR A 155 -8.98 31.09 -0.07
C THR A 155 -9.07 32.58 0.22
N ASP A 156 -8.35 33.08 1.24
CA ASP A 156 -8.28 34.52 1.54
C ASP A 156 -7.59 35.30 0.42
N GLU A 157 -6.46 34.79 -0.12
CA GLU A 157 -5.74 35.40 -1.26
C GLU A 157 -6.58 35.48 -2.54
N LEU A 158 -7.41 34.48 -2.79
CA LEU A 158 -8.30 34.42 -3.96
C LEU A 158 -9.62 35.20 -3.73
N GLY A 159 -9.83 35.75 -2.54
CA GLY A 159 -11.06 36.46 -2.20
C GLY A 159 -12.31 35.60 -2.20
N VAL A 160 -12.15 34.30 -1.99
CA VAL A 160 -13.26 33.33 -1.96
C VAL A 160 -13.96 33.45 -0.60
N GLN A 161 -15.17 34.01 -0.60
CA GLN A 161 -15.97 34.26 0.61
C GLN A 161 -17.35 33.62 0.52
N GLY A 162 -17.88 33.15 1.64
CA GLY A 162 -19.22 32.57 1.77
C GLY A 162 -19.26 31.30 2.60
N GLU A 163 -20.39 31.00 3.22
CA GLU A 163 -20.56 29.84 4.10
C GLU A 163 -20.29 28.49 3.40
N SER A 164 -20.50 28.42 2.07
CA SER A 164 -20.27 27.21 1.26
C SER A 164 -18.81 27.07 0.79
N PHE A 165 -17.95 28.04 1.08
CA PHE A 165 -16.58 28.13 0.57
C PHE A 165 -15.54 28.09 1.68
N ASP A 166 -15.77 27.30 2.73
CA ASP A 166 -14.80 27.16 3.81
C ASP A 166 -13.64 26.24 3.41
N ALA A 167 -12.49 26.42 4.07
CA ALA A 167 -11.27 25.65 3.81
C ALA A 167 -11.44 24.14 4.05
N ARG A 168 -12.36 23.72 4.93
CA ARG A 168 -12.63 22.29 5.18
C ARG A 168 -13.38 21.65 4.02
N THR A 169 -14.34 22.37 3.46
CA THR A 169 -15.09 21.93 2.28
C THR A 169 -14.15 21.73 1.10
N PHE A 170 -13.26 22.70 0.84
CA PHE A 170 -12.24 22.56 -0.21
C PHE A 170 -11.24 21.43 0.09
N GLN A 171 -10.81 21.27 1.33
CA GLN A 171 -9.92 20.17 1.72
C GLN A 171 -10.52 18.80 1.40
N ALA A 172 -11.79 18.60 1.73
CA ALA A 172 -12.50 17.35 1.45
C ALA A 172 -12.65 17.12 -0.07
N ALA A 173 -13.04 18.15 -0.82
CA ALA A 173 -13.22 18.09 -2.26
C ALA A 173 -11.89 17.81 -3.01
N ILE A 174 -10.81 18.50 -2.63
CA ILE A 174 -9.48 18.29 -3.22
C ILE A 174 -8.94 16.90 -2.86
N SER A 175 -9.15 16.45 -1.63
CA SER A 175 -8.75 15.09 -1.21
C SER A 175 -9.47 14.02 -2.05
N LEU A 176 -10.77 14.19 -2.28
CA LEU A 176 -11.54 13.30 -3.12
C LEU A 176 -11.04 13.31 -4.57
N ALA A 177 -10.82 14.51 -5.14
CA ALA A 177 -10.29 14.67 -6.49
C ALA A 177 -8.94 13.97 -6.66
N LYS A 178 -8.00 14.15 -5.71
CA LYS A 178 -6.71 13.47 -5.72
C LYS A 178 -6.85 11.95 -5.65
N ASN A 179 -7.78 11.44 -4.84
CA ASN A 179 -8.03 10.00 -4.71
C ASN A 179 -8.64 9.38 -5.98
N THR A 180 -9.38 10.16 -6.76
CA THR A 180 -9.97 9.73 -8.04
C THR A 180 -9.08 10.03 -9.25
N GLY A 181 -7.89 10.62 -9.03
CA GLY A 181 -6.95 10.98 -10.10
C GLY A 181 -7.37 12.20 -10.91
N GLU A 182 -8.29 13.02 -10.38
CA GLU A 182 -8.75 14.23 -11.04
C GLU A 182 -7.77 15.40 -10.80
N THR A 183 -7.46 16.11 -11.85
CA THR A 183 -6.63 17.32 -11.82
C THR A 183 -7.50 18.58 -11.81
N PRO A 184 -6.96 19.78 -11.48
CA PRO A 184 -7.71 21.03 -11.62
C PRO A 184 -8.30 21.21 -13.01
N ASP A 185 -7.58 20.83 -14.08
CA ASP A 185 -8.06 20.98 -15.46
C ASP A 185 -9.22 20.03 -15.76
N THR A 186 -9.10 18.75 -15.38
CA THR A 186 -10.20 17.79 -15.58
C THR A 186 -11.46 18.15 -14.79
N LEU A 187 -11.30 18.81 -13.65
CA LEU A 187 -12.43 19.29 -12.86
C LEU A 187 -13.09 20.52 -13.51
N ARG A 188 -12.30 21.41 -14.09
CA ARG A 188 -12.80 22.63 -14.79
C ARG A 188 -13.67 22.27 -15.98
N ASP A 189 -13.34 21.19 -16.68
CA ASP A 189 -14.06 20.74 -17.88
C ASP A 189 -15.39 20.00 -17.59
N LYS A 190 -15.69 19.75 -16.31
CA LYS A 190 -16.96 19.10 -15.93
C LYS A 190 -18.14 20.04 -16.14
N PRO A 191 -19.26 19.54 -16.70
CA PRO A 191 -20.47 20.35 -16.85
C PRO A 191 -21.08 20.67 -15.48
N ALA A 192 -21.32 21.94 -15.19
CA ALA A 192 -22.06 22.38 -14.02
C ALA A 192 -23.57 22.33 -14.28
N ARG A 193 -24.37 22.00 -13.29
CA ARG A 193 -25.83 21.88 -13.40
C ARG A 193 -26.54 23.23 -13.26
N ASN A 194 -25.90 24.18 -12.60
CA ASN A 194 -26.42 25.52 -12.37
C ASN A 194 -25.28 26.50 -12.05
N THR A 195 -25.58 27.81 -12.05
CA THR A 195 -24.62 28.88 -11.83
C THR A 195 -23.92 28.84 -10.46
N THR A 196 -24.57 28.28 -9.43
CA THR A 196 -23.98 28.15 -8.11
C THR A 196 -22.91 27.04 -8.11
N GLU A 197 -23.20 25.91 -8.74
CA GLU A 197 -22.26 24.82 -8.91
C GLU A 197 -21.07 25.23 -9.79
N GLU A 198 -21.31 26.01 -10.85
CA GLU A 198 -20.27 26.56 -11.71
C GLU A 198 -19.28 27.44 -10.92
N LYS A 199 -19.79 28.35 -10.11
CA LYS A 199 -18.97 29.22 -9.24
C LYS A 199 -18.18 28.39 -8.22
N TYR A 200 -18.82 27.39 -7.57
CA TYR A 200 -18.14 26.49 -6.64
C TYR A 200 -17.02 25.73 -7.33
N GLN A 201 -17.31 25.17 -8.51
CA GLN A 201 -16.33 24.41 -9.29
C GLN A 201 -15.14 25.29 -9.70
N GLN A 202 -15.39 26.50 -10.14
CA GLN A 202 -14.33 27.44 -10.49
C GLN A 202 -13.45 27.77 -9.29
N HIS A 203 -14.03 28.17 -8.16
CA HIS A 203 -13.26 28.43 -6.94
C HIS A 203 -12.49 27.20 -6.46
N MET A 204 -13.11 26.03 -6.49
CA MET A 204 -12.48 24.79 -6.07
C MET A 204 -11.28 24.46 -6.98
N THR A 205 -11.39 24.62 -8.29
CA THR A 205 -10.29 24.39 -9.22
C THR A 205 -9.16 25.39 -9.06
N ASP A 206 -9.49 26.66 -8.82
CA ASP A 206 -8.49 27.72 -8.58
C ASP A 206 -7.73 27.49 -7.27
N VAL A 207 -8.44 27.10 -6.20
CA VAL A 207 -7.81 26.74 -4.91
C VAL A 207 -6.95 25.48 -5.04
N TYR A 208 -7.41 24.48 -5.82
CA TYR A 208 -6.66 23.23 -6.01
C TYR A 208 -5.40 23.42 -6.86
N ALA A 209 -5.41 24.36 -7.79
CA ALA A 209 -4.28 24.68 -8.68
C ALA A 209 -3.15 25.46 -7.98
N ARG A 210 -3.45 26.12 -6.86
CA ARG A 210 -2.48 26.86 -6.01
C ARG A 210 -1.78 25.94 -5.03
#